data_e1a145bc48c26d387b1cff8f179dc5ed
#
_entry.id   e1a145bc48c26d387b1cff8f179dc5ed
#
_cell.length_a   1.000
_cell.length_b   1.000
_cell.length_c   1.000
_cell.angle_alpha   90.00
_cell.angle_beta   90.00
_cell.angle_gamma   90.00
#
_symmetry.space_group_name_H-M   'P 1'
#
loop_
_entity.id
_entity.type
_entity.pdbx_description
1 polymer ?
#
loop_
_entity_poly.entity_id
_entity_poly.type
_entity_poly.pdbx_seq_one_letter_code
_entity_poly.pdbx_strand_id
1 'polypeptide(L)'
;MKTDFPTITILGGGLLGGSLALALAALNDPPKVYLWVRNPETVKGAKALGISGVTTDLHEAVLNASLVILAVPVGAMEPLLIAALDAGLPAKCLITDVGSIKRLPHQKISHLLL
;
A
#
# COMPACT_ATOMS: atom_id res chain seq x y z
N MET A 1 18.62 -2.60 -7.02
CA MET A 1 18.47 -3.46 -5.83
C MET A 1 17.02 -3.87 -5.70
N LYS A 2 16.77 -5.16 -5.51
CA LYS A 2 15.41 -5.66 -5.39
C LYS A 2 14.84 -5.41 -4.01
N THR A 3 13.53 -5.16 -3.93
CA THR A 3 12.88 -5.08 -2.63
C THR A 3 12.68 -6.48 -2.07
N ASP A 4 12.58 -6.58 -0.74
CA ASP A 4 12.22 -7.83 -0.07
C ASP A 4 10.72 -8.14 -0.22
N PHE A 5 9.96 -7.18 -0.74
CA PHE A 5 8.51 -7.29 -0.91
C PHE A 5 8.17 -7.09 -2.37
N PRO A 6 7.97 -8.19 -3.14
CA PRO A 6 7.70 -8.07 -4.58
C PRO A 6 6.38 -7.38 -4.90
N THR A 7 5.40 -7.46 -4.01
CA THR A 7 4.10 -6.80 -4.20
C THR A 7 3.69 -6.08 -2.94
N ILE A 8 3.52 -4.77 -3.04
CA ILE A 8 3.15 -3.92 -1.90
C ILE A 8 1.76 -3.36 -2.17
N THR A 9 0.86 -3.52 -1.21
CA THR A 9 -0.48 -2.97 -1.28
C THR A 9 -0.63 -1.86 -0.24
N ILE A 10 -1.07 -0.69 -0.68
CA ILE A 10 -1.38 0.44 0.19
C ILE A 10 -2.89 0.54 0.30
N LEU A 11 -3.41 0.47 1.51
CA LEU A 11 -4.84 0.59 1.76
C LEU A 11 -5.16 2.00 2.24
N GLY A 12 -5.76 2.79 1.36
CA GLY A 12 -6.13 4.17 1.62
C GLY A 12 -5.41 5.14 0.71
N GLY A 13 -6.17 5.90 -0.08
CA GLY A 13 -5.62 6.74 -1.12
C GLY A 13 -5.53 8.23 -0.80
N GLY A 14 -5.56 8.61 0.47
CA GLY A 14 -5.35 10.00 0.86
C GLY A 14 -3.97 10.49 0.44
N LEU A 15 -3.64 11.72 0.84
CA LEU A 15 -2.37 12.34 0.46
C LEU A 15 -1.16 11.46 0.79
N LEU A 16 -1.16 10.83 1.97
CA LEU A 16 -0.04 9.98 2.40
C LEU A 16 0.06 8.69 1.59
N GLY A 17 -1.08 8.03 1.36
CA GLY A 17 -1.11 6.78 0.57
C GLY A 17 -0.66 7.01 -0.85
N GLY A 18 -1.16 8.06 -1.49
CA GLY A 18 -0.77 8.42 -2.86
C GLY A 18 0.70 8.78 -2.97
N SER A 19 1.22 9.57 -2.02
CA SER A 19 2.64 9.95 -2.00
C SER A 19 3.54 8.74 -1.85
N LEU A 20 3.16 7.79 -1.00
CA LEU A 20 3.93 6.57 -0.79
C LEU A 20 3.94 5.71 -2.06
N ALA A 21 2.78 5.58 -2.73
CA ALA A 21 2.69 4.83 -3.97
C ALA A 21 3.62 5.40 -5.04
N LEU A 22 3.64 6.72 -5.18
CA LEU A 22 4.54 7.39 -6.14
C LEU A 22 6.00 7.18 -5.76
N ALA A 23 6.33 7.28 -4.49
CA ALA A 23 7.70 7.08 -4.02
C ALA A 23 8.21 5.67 -4.31
N LEU A 24 7.38 4.66 -4.07
CA LEU A 24 7.73 3.27 -4.36
C LEU A 24 7.91 3.02 -5.86
N ALA A 25 7.06 3.63 -6.68
CA ALA A 25 7.16 3.49 -8.12
C ALA A 25 8.43 4.14 -8.70
N ALA A 26 9.01 5.09 -7.99
CA ALA A 26 10.22 5.80 -8.42
C ALA A 26 11.52 5.08 -8.05
N LEU A 27 11.45 3.97 -7.31
CA LEU A 27 12.64 3.21 -6.95
C LEU A 27 13.27 2.55 -8.18
N ASN A 28 14.58 2.32 -8.12
CA ASN A 28 15.23 1.44 -9.08
C ASN A 28 14.68 0.03 -8.83
N ASP A 29 14.26 -0.66 -9.88
CA ASP A 29 13.71 -1.99 -9.73
C ASP A 29 12.49 -1.98 -8.79
N PRO A 30 11.44 -1.19 -9.10
CA PRO A 30 10.34 -0.97 -8.18
C PRO A 30 9.51 -2.24 -7.94
N PRO A 31 8.90 -2.38 -6.75
CA PRO A 31 7.93 -3.45 -6.52
C PRO A 31 6.66 -3.19 -7.32
N LYS A 32 5.84 -4.22 -7.47
CA LYS A 32 4.49 -4.02 -7.97
C LYS A 32 3.68 -3.36 -6.85
N VAL A 33 3.04 -2.24 -7.14
CA VAL A 33 2.29 -1.47 -6.15
C VAL A 33 0.82 -1.44 -6.50
N TYR A 34 -0.02 -1.83 -5.55
CA TYR A 34 -1.46 -1.61 -5.62
C TYR A 34 -1.84 -0.54 -4.62
N LEU A 35 -2.71 0.36 -5.03
CA LEU A 35 -3.30 1.37 -4.14
C LEU A 35 -4.80 1.14 -4.11
N TRP A 36 -5.31 0.72 -2.96
CA TRP A 36 -6.75 0.58 -2.79
C TRP A 36 -7.35 1.88 -2.26
N VAL A 37 -8.41 2.34 -2.92
CA VAL A 37 -9.15 3.52 -2.52
C VAL A 37 -10.63 3.18 -2.45
N ARG A 38 -11.35 3.86 -1.54
CA ARG A 38 -12.77 3.62 -1.37
C ARG A 38 -13.61 4.24 -2.48
N ASN A 39 -13.21 5.41 -2.97
CA ASN A 39 -14.01 6.22 -3.88
C ASN A 39 -13.51 6.07 -5.33
N PRO A 40 -14.39 5.69 -6.28
CA PRO A 40 -13.99 5.59 -7.69
C PRO A 40 -13.45 6.90 -8.28
N GLU A 41 -13.88 8.04 -7.76
CA GLU A 41 -13.35 9.34 -8.19
C GLU A 41 -11.86 9.46 -7.89
N THR A 42 -11.43 8.92 -6.75
CA THR A 42 -10.02 8.93 -6.36
C THR A 42 -9.17 8.09 -7.32
N VAL A 43 -9.75 7.04 -7.91
CA VAL A 43 -9.05 6.22 -8.90
C VAL A 43 -8.61 7.07 -10.09
N LYS A 44 -9.52 7.91 -10.61
CA LYS A 44 -9.21 8.77 -11.74
C LYS A 44 -8.08 9.75 -11.42
N GLY A 45 -8.14 10.39 -10.26
CA GLY A 45 -7.11 11.33 -9.84
C GLY A 45 -5.75 10.66 -9.66
N ALA A 46 -5.73 9.48 -9.07
CA ALA A 46 -4.49 8.74 -8.86
C ALA A 46 -3.87 8.30 -10.19
N LYS A 47 -4.67 7.83 -11.13
CA LYS A 47 -4.18 7.45 -12.46
C LYS A 47 -3.61 8.66 -13.21
N ALA A 48 -4.23 9.82 -13.06
CA ALA A 48 -3.72 11.05 -13.66
C ALA A 48 -2.36 11.45 -13.11
N LEU A 49 -2.04 11.04 -11.87
CA LEU A 49 -0.73 11.30 -11.25
C LEU A 49 0.30 10.21 -11.59
N GLY A 50 -0.07 9.19 -12.34
CA GLY A 50 0.85 8.15 -12.75
C GLY A 50 0.80 6.88 -11.90
N ILE A 51 -0.17 6.75 -11.01
CA ILE A 51 -0.33 5.53 -10.21
C ILE A 51 -1.18 4.55 -11.00
N SER A 52 -0.56 3.50 -11.54
CA SER A 52 -1.24 2.57 -12.44
C SER A 52 -2.03 1.47 -11.71
N GLY A 53 -1.61 1.08 -10.52
CA GLY A 53 -2.22 -0.02 -9.78
C GLY A 53 -3.33 0.38 -8.83
N VAL A 54 -4.03 1.50 -9.08
CA VAL A 54 -5.09 1.97 -8.20
C VAL A 54 -6.41 1.26 -8.52
N THR A 55 -7.12 0.83 -7.48
CA THR A 55 -8.37 0.09 -7.62
C THR A 55 -9.28 0.32 -6.42
N THR A 56 -10.59 0.14 -6.64
CA THR A 56 -11.56 0.09 -5.55
C THR A 56 -11.89 -1.35 -5.14
N ASP A 57 -11.36 -2.34 -5.86
CA ASP A 57 -11.59 -3.76 -5.58
C ASP A 57 -10.56 -4.25 -4.56
N LEU A 58 -11.00 -4.47 -3.34
CA LEU A 58 -10.11 -4.89 -2.25
C LEU A 58 -9.48 -6.26 -2.51
N HIS A 59 -10.24 -7.20 -3.09
CA HIS A 59 -9.70 -8.52 -3.44
C HIS A 59 -8.53 -8.40 -4.41
N GLU A 60 -8.71 -7.63 -5.48
CA GLU A 60 -7.64 -7.39 -6.47
C GLU A 60 -6.41 -6.76 -5.81
N ALA A 61 -6.64 -5.82 -4.89
CA ALA A 61 -5.54 -5.11 -4.25
C ALA A 61 -4.70 -6.00 -3.34
N VAL A 62 -5.31 -6.96 -2.64
CA VAL A 62 -4.61 -7.72 -1.57
C VAL A 62 -4.23 -9.13 -1.97
N LEU A 63 -4.77 -9.66 -3.06
CA LEU A 63 -4.65 -11.08 -3.42
C LEU A 63 -3.19 -11.57 -3.44
N ASN A 64 -2.27 -10.77 -3.92
CA ASN A 64 -0.86 -11.16 -4.07
C ASN A 64 0.06 -10.34 -3.17
N ALA A 65 -0.47 -9.64 -2.18
CA ALA A 65 0.34 -8.74 -1.37
C ALA A 65 1.35 -9.50 -0.51
N SER A 66 2.58 -9.02 -0.50
CA SER A 66 3.62 -9.48 0.42
C SER A 66 3.79 -8.49 1.59
N LEU A 67 3.43 -7.23 1.37
CA LEU A 67 3.40 -6.19 2.41
C LEU A 67 2.15 -5.35 2.22
N VAL A 68 1.41 -5.11 3.30
CA VAL A 68 0.28 -4.19 3.32
C VAL A 68 0.63 -3.01 4.21
N ILE A 69 0.41 -1.81 3.69
CA ILE A 69 0.61 -0.57 4.43
C ILE A 69 -0.75 0.09 4.61
N LEU A 70 -1.16 0.24 5.87
CA LEU A 70 -2.43 0.87 6.20
C LEU A 70 -2.23 2.39 6.25
N ALA A 71 -2.86 3.10 5.32
CA ALA A 71 -2.77 4.55 5.19
C ALA A 71 -4.14 5.20 5.45
N VAL A 72 -4.77 4.77 6.54
CA VAL A 72 -6.09 5.27 6.97
C VAL A 72 -6.01 5.68 8.43
N PRO A 73 -6.99 6.45 8.93
CA PRO A 73 -7.03 6.80 10.35
C PRO A 73 -7.08 5.56 11.24
N VAL A 74 -6.52 5.68 12.44
CA VAL A 74 -6.42 4.56 13.39
C VAL A 74 -7.75 3.85 13.60
N GLY A 75 -8.84 4.59 13.73
CA GLY A 75 -10.17 4.00 13.93
C GLY A 75 -10.68 3.18 12.76
N ALA A 76 -10.12 3.37 11.57
CA ALA A 76 -10.51 2.62 10.38
C ALA A 76 -9.60 1.42 10.09
N MET A 77 -8.48 1.29 10.80
CA MET A 77 -7.48 0.26 10.51
C MET A 77 -7.99 -1.15 10.74
N GLU A 78 -8.56 -1.41 11.91
CA GLU A 78 -9.02 -2.75 12.26
C GLU A 78 -10.15 -3.24 11.35
N PRO A 79 -11.24 -2.47 11.14
CA PRO A 79 -12.29 -2.91 10.21
C PRO A 79 -11.76 -3.17 8.80
N LEU A 80 -10.86 -2.34 8.33
CA LEU A 80 -10.30 -2.48 6.99
C LEU A 80 -9.41 -3.72 6.89
N LEU A 81 -8.63 -4.00 7.92
CA LEU A 81 -7.79 -5.19 7.95
C LEU A 81 -8.64 -6.46 7.94
N ILE A 82 -9.73 -6.48 8.71
CA ILE A 82 -10.68 -7.61 8.72
C ILE A 82 -11.26 -7.81 7.32
N ALA A 83 -11.67 -6.72 6.66
CA ALA A 83 -12.20 -6.80 5.30
C ALA A 83 -11.14 -7.32 4.32
N ALA A 84 -9.88 -6.92 4.49
CA ALA A 84 -8.79 -7.38 3.64
C ALA A 84 -8.53 -8.89 3.82
N LEU A 85 -8.59 -9.38 5.04
CA LEU A 85 -8.46 -10.81 5.33
C LEU A 85 -9.58 -11.60 4.66
N ASP A 86 -10.82 -11.11 4.76
CA ASP A 86 -11.96 -11.74 4.09
C ASP A 86 -11.84 -11.68 2.57
N ALA A 87 -11.16 -10.67 2.05
CA ALA A 87 -10.97 -10.49 0.61
C ALA A 87 -9.82 -11.33 0.03
N GLY A 88 -9.10 -12.08 0.85
CA GLY A 88 -8.07 -12.98 0.36
C GLY A 88 -6.63 -12.58 0.65
N LEU A 89 -6.41 -11.72 1.62
CA LEU A 89 -5.05 -11.33 2.02
C LEU A 89 -4.24 -12.58 2.40
N PRO A 90 -3.04 -12.79 1.82
CA PRO A 90 -2.23 -13.97 2.15
C PRO A 90 -1.82 -14.00 3.63
N ALA A 91 -1.81 -15.21 4.22
CA ALA A 91 -1.48 -15.38 5.63
C ALA A 91 -0.05 -14.96 5.99
N LYS A 92 0.87 -15.01 5.01
CA LYS A 92 2.28 -14.65 5.23
C LYS A 92 2.57 -13.17 4.97
N CYS A 93 1.56 -12.40 4.61
CA CYS A 93 1.73 -10.98 4.32
C CYS A 93 2.12 -10.23 5.59
N LEU A 94 3.12 -9.38 5.49
CA LEU A 94 3.44 -8.45 6.57
C LEU A 94 2.50 -7.25 6.50
N ILE A 95 2.16 -6.70 7.66
CA ILE A 95 1.23 -5.59 7.77
C ILE A 95 1.86 -4.51 8.63
N THR A 96 1.83 -3.28 8.13
CA THR A 96 2.31 -2.12 8.88
C THR A 96 1.40 -0.93 8.59
N ASP A 97 1.61 0.17 9.28
CA ASP A 97 0.88 1.41 9.04
C ASP A 97 1.85 2.55 8.70
N VAL A 98 1.31 3.59 8.07
CA VAL A 98 2.11 4.76 7.67
C VAL A 98 2.74 5.44 8.88
N GLY A 99 2.02 5.48 10.01
CA GLY A 99 2.55 6.08 11.23
C GLY A 99 3.81 5.38 11.73
N SER A 100 3.83 4.06 11.68
CA SER A 100 5.00 3.27 12.06
C SER A 100 6.18 3.54 11.13
N ILE A 101 5.94 3.59 9.83
CA ILE A 101 6.97 3.90 8.85
C ILE A 101 7.54 5.29 9.08
N LYS A 102 6.70 6.27 9.33
CA LYS A 102 7.14 7.66 9.55
C LYS A 102 8.01 7.81 10.79
N ARG A 103 7.84 6.96 11.79
CA ARG A 103 8.62 7.02 13.03
C ARG A 103 9.96 6.30 12.92
N LEU A 104 10.18 5.53 11.87
CA LEU A 104 11.46 4.85 11.68
C LEU A 104 12.51 5.81 11.13
N PRO A 105 13.78 5.68 11.54
CA PRO A 105 14.86 6.39 10.88
C PRO A 105 14.89 6.05 9.39
N HIS A 106 15.30 7.00 8.59
CA HIS A 106 15.35 6.85 7.14
C HIS A 106 16.09 5.58 6.71
N GLN A 107 17.19 5.27 7.37
CA GLN A 107 17.99 4.07 7.07
C GLN A 107 17.18 2.77 7.29
N LYS A 108 16.36 2.73 8.35
CA LYS A 108 15.53 1.57 8.63
C LYS A 108 14.39 1.44 7.63
N ILE A 109 13.85 2.55 7.14
CA ILE A 109 12.84 2.51 6.08
C ILE A 109 13.43 1.87 4.83
N SER A 110 14.63 2.24 4.46
CA SER A 110 15.32 1.64 3.32
C SER A 110 15.52 0.14 3.50
N HIS A 111 15.91 -0.30 4.68
CA HIS A 111 16.05 -1.73 4.97
C HIS A 111 14.73 -2.48 4.90
N LEU A 112 13.64 -1.85 5.31
CA LEU A 112 12.33 -2.47 5.30
C LEU A 112 11.82 -2.67 3.87
N LEU A 113 12.11 -1.74 2.98
CA LEU A 113 11.57 -1.71 1.62
C LEU A 113 12.51 -2.26 0.54
N LEU A 114 13.77 -2.46 0.85
CA LEU A 114 14.76 -2.86 -0.16
C LEU A 114 15.41 -4.21 0.17
#